data_b73bf0ea3fe61c61e76ed16c4195bec5
#
_entry.id   b73bf0ea3fe61c61e76ed16c4195bec5
#
_cell.length_a   1.000
_cell.length_b   1.000
_cell.length_c   1.000
_cell.angle_alpha   90.00
_cell.angle_beta   90.00
_cell.angle_gamma   90.00
#
_symmetry.space_group_name_H-M   'P 1'
#
loop_
_entity.id
_entity.type
_entity.pdbx_description
1 polymer ?
#
loop_
_entity_poly.entity_id
_entity_poly.type
_entity_poly.pdbx_seq_one_letter_code
_entity_poly.pdbx_strand_id
1 'polypeptide(L)'
;MAVNGIIGIKLGMTQVFADDGTLVPCTVMQAGPCVVVDRRTKDKHGYDSVQLGLVEFVKPQRVNKAMTGHFKKAGAAPMRVLREVRLEPSADETKIGERVLVDRFAPGEFVDVTGVSKGKGFAGGVKRWHYRGGDATHGSMFHRAPGGIGASSFPSRVWKNQHFPGHLGHVGVTAKNLLVVKVDADENLLLVRGAVPGPSGAYLMIHKAKKAK
;
A
#
# COMPACT_ATOMS: atom_id res chain seq x y z
N MET A 1 20.67 -11.42 4.52
CA MET A 1 19.73 -10.26 4.62
C MET A 1 18.34 -10.72 4.21
N ALA A 2 17.35 -10.66 5.09
CA ALA A 2 16.01 -11.15 4.84
C ALA A 2 15.14 -10.11 4.15
N VAL A 3 14.28 -10.57 3.24
CA VAL A 3 13.26 -9.75 2.60
C VAL A 3 12.10 -9.55 3.58
N ASN A 4 11.87 -8.31 4.02
CA ASN A 4 10.86 -7.97 5.02
C ASN A 4 9.50 -7.57 4.40
N GLY A 5 9.26 -7.86 3.15
CA GLY A 5 8.01 -7.48 2.50
C GLY A 5 7.71 -8.27 1.26
N ILE A 6 6.46 -8.22 0.82
CA ILE A 6 5.95 -8.89 -0.37
C ILE A 6 4.95 -8.00 -1.11
N ILE A 7 4.84 -8.19 -2.42
CA ILE A 7 3.79 -7.55 -3.22
C ILE A 7 2.55 -8.45 -3.18
N GLY A 8 1.38 -7.86 -2.97
CA GLY A 8 0.12 -8.57 -3.01
C GLY A 8 -0.97 -7.84 -3.77
N ILE A 9 -2.11 -8.50 -3.92
CA ILE A 9 -3.33 -7.96 -4.52
C ILE A 9 -4.46 -8.06 -3.51
N LYS A 10 -5.21 -6.98 -3.32
CA LYS A 10 -6.41 -6.99 -2.50
C LYS A 10 -7.52 -7.76 -3.22
N LEU A 11 -8.00 -8.84 -2.65
CA LEU A 11 -9.13 -9.58 -3.20
C LEU A 11 -10.46 -8.99 -2.73
N GLY A 12 -10.63 -8.78 -1.42
CA GLY A 12 -11.86 -8.28 -0.86
C GLY A 12 -11.82 -8.20 0.65
N MET A 13 -13.00 -8.09 1.25
CA MET A 13 -13.17 -8.17 2.71
C MET A 13 -14.16 -9.27 3.04
N THR A 14 -13.91 -9.92 4.15
CA THR A 14 -14.75 -10.98 4.74
C THR A 14 -14.74 -10.86 6.26
N GLN A 15 -15.39 -11.76 6.91
CA GLN A 15 -15.36 -11.90 8.36
C GLN A 15 -15.08 -13.36 8.73
N VAL A 16 -14.34 -13.53 9.80
CA VAL A 16 -13.94 -14.85 10.31
C VAL A 16 -14.28 -14.90 11.80
N PHE A 17 -14.78 -16.03 12.27
CA PHE A 17 -14.94 -16.28 13.69
C PHE A 17 -13.60 -16.72 14.26
N ALA A 18 -13.18 -16.10 15.35
CA ALA A 18 -12.07 -16.54 16.16
C ALA A 18 -12.51 -17.70 17.06
N ASP A 19 -11.54 -18.41 17.67
CA ASP A 19 -11.81 -19.58 18.51
C ASP A 19 -12.68 -19.26 19.75
N ASP A 20 -12.64 -18.01 20.19
CA ASP A 20 -13.47 -17.45 21.27
C ASP A 20 -14.91 -17.07 20.84
N GLY A 21 -15.28 -17.33 19.56
CA GLY A 21 -16.55 -16.95 18.98
C GLY A 21 -16.65 -15.48 18.55
N THR A 22 -15.61 -14.67 18.75
CA THR A 22 -15.60 -13.27 18.34
C THR A 22 -15.56 -13.12 16.83
N LEU A 23 -16.43 -12.28 16.29
CA LEU A 23 -16.44 -11.95 14.87
C LEU A 23 -15.33 -10.94 14.52
N VAL A 24 -14.38 -11.35 13.69
CA VAL A 24 -13.25 -10.55 13.26
C VAL A 24 -13.40 -10.12 11.80
N PRO A 25 -13.59 -8.82 11.50
CA PRO A 25 -13.60 -8.34 10.12
C PRO A 25 -12.19 -8.39 9.54
N CYS A 26 -12.04 -9.03 8.38
CA CYS A 26 -10.74 -9.26 7.74
C CYS A 26 -10.72 -8.78 6.30
N THR A 27 -9.57 -8.31 5.86
CA THR A 27 -9.27 -8.15 4.43
C THR A 27 -8.49 -9.37 3.95
N VAL A 28 -8.94 -9.93 2.84
CA VAL A 28 -8.26 -11.03 2.14
C VAL A 28 -7.36 -10.44 1.05
N MET A 29 -6.09 -10.83 1.09
CA MET A 29 -5.09 -10.42 0.12
C MET A 29 -4.38 -11.65 -0.42
N GLN A 30 -4.15 -11.68 -1.72
CA GLN A 30 -3.21 -12.61 -2.33
C GLN A 30 -1.80 -12.02 -2.16
N ALA A 31 -0.96 -12.64 -1.37
CA ALA A 31 0.40 -12.18 -1.05
C ALA A 31 1.43 -13.00 -1.84
N GLY A 32 1.78 -12.53 -3.01
CA GLY A 32 2.67 -13.23 -3.94
C GLY A 32 1.91 -14.22 -4.85
N PRO A 33 2.61 -15.21 -5.45
CA PRO A 33 4.07 -15.43 -5.37
C PRO A 33 4.87 -14.27 -6.01
N CYS A 34 6.00 -13.93 -5.42
CA CYS A 34 6.93 -12.94 -5.96
C CYS A 34 8.26 -13.59 -6.31
N VAL A 35 9.00 -12.97 -7.23
CA VAL A 35 10.36 -13.38 -7.61
C VAL A 35 11.31 -12.21 -7.45
N VAL A 36 12.52 -12.48 -6.95
CA VAL A 36 13.60 -11.50 -6.86
C VAL A 36 14.20 -11.29 -8.25
N VAL A 37 13.99 -10.09 -8.81
CA VAL A 37 14.45 -9.73 -10.16
C VAL A 37 15.83 -9.08 -10.16
N ASP A 38 16.12 -8.26 -9.15
CA ASP A 38 17.41 -7.59 -9.02
C ASP A 38 17.77 -7.40 -7.54
N ARG A 39 19.08 -7.28 -7.26
CA ARG A 39 19.62 -6.99 -5.93
C ARG A 39 20.48 -5.75 -5.97
N ARG A 40 20.18 -4.83 -5.09
CA ARG A 40 20.95 -3.62 -4.85
C ARG A 40 21.85 -3.80 -3.66
N THR A 41 23.11 -3.40 -3.80
CA THR A 41 24.12 -3.47 -2.74
C THR A 41 24.59 -2.09 -2.36
N LYS A 42 24.96 -1.91 -1.10
CA LYS A 42 25.43 -0.64 -0.56
C LYS A 42 26.61 -0.07 -1.33
N ASP A 43 27.54 -0.92 -1.77
CA ASP A 43 28.76 -0.51 -2.47
C ASP A 43 28.48 0.15 -3.82
N LYS A 44 27.47 -0.37 -4.57
CA LYS A 44 27.13 0.13 -5.91
C LYS A 44 26.01 1.16 -5.91
N HIS A 45 25.05 1.05 -4.97
CA HIS A 45 23.79 1.80 -5.01
C HIS A 45 23.57 2.65 -3.74
N GLY A 46 24.43 2.55 -2.73
CA GLY A 46 24.33 3.28 -1.47
C GLY A 46 23.36 2.68 -0.45
N TYR A 47 22.64 1.61 -0.80
CA TYR A 47 21.70 0.92 0.09
C TYR A 47 21.47 -0.53 -0.33
N ASP A 48 21.04 -1.35 0.62
CA ASP A 48 20.71 -2.76 0.38
C ASP A 48 19.21 -2.95 0.17
N SER A 49 18.81 -3.47 -0.99
CA SER A 49 17.44 -3.80 -1.31
C SER A 49 17.36 -4.91 -2.35
N VAL A 50 16.17 -5.49 -2.47
CA VAL A 50 15.82 -6.38 -3.57
C VAL A 50 14.65 -5.82 -4.35
N GLN A 51 14.67 -5.99 -5.66
CA GLN A 51 13.55 -5.72 -6.51
C GLN A 51 12.71 -6.98 -6.65
N LEU A 52 11.49 -6.93 -6.12
CA LEU A 52 10.51 -8.00 -6.24
C LEU A 52 9.62 -7.77 -7.45
N GLY A 53 9.31 -8.83 -8.17
CA GLY A 53 8.29 -8.86 -9.21
C GLY A 53 7.14 -9.77 -8.78
N LEU A 54 5.91 -9.32 -8.90
CA LEU A 54 4.73 -10.14 -8.67
C LEU A 54 4.50 -11.05 -9.90
N VAL A 55 4.40 -12.35 -9.67
CA VAL A 55 4.17 -13.33 -10.73
C VAL A 55 2.73 -13.22 -11.20
N GLU A 56 2.56 -12.57 -12.33
CA GLU A 56 1.28 -12.35 -12.99
C GLU A 56 1.49 -12.53 -14.50
N PHE A 57 0.52 -13.13 -15.19
CA PHE A 57 0.62 -13.32 -16.64
C PHE A 57 0.63 -11.97 -17.37
N VAL A 58 1.69 -11.75 -18.14
CA VAL A 58 1.83 -10.56 -18.99
C VAL A 58 2.01 -11.00 -20.45
N LYS A 59 1.18 -10.47 -21.34
CA LYS A 59 1.32 -10.73 -22.77
C LYS A 59 2.68 -10.21 -23.26
N PRO A 60 3.55 -11.03 -23.90
CA PRO A 60 4.90 -10.64 -24.34
C PRO A 60 4.91 -9.37 -25.22
N GLN A 61 3.88 -9.17 -26.02
CA GLN A 61 3.72 -8.00 -26.90
C GLN A 61 3.61 -6.66 -26.13
N ARG A 62 3.24 -6.70 -24.83
CA ARG A 62 3.13 -5.51 -23.97
C ARG A 62 4.42 -5.17 -23.23
N VAL A 63 5.46 -5.99 -23.41
CA VAL A 63 6.75 -5.80 -22.74
C VAL A 63 7.74 -5.17 -23.73
N ASN A 64 8.29 -4.02 -23.39
CA ASN A 64 9.28 -3.36 -24.22
C ASN A 64 10.63 -4.09 -24.19
N LYS A 65 11.52 -3.83 -25.18
CA LYS A 65 12.82 -4.50 -25.31
C LYS A 65 13.71 -4.28 -24.07
N ALA A 66 13.67 -3.09 -23.47
CA ALA A 66 14.46 -2.76 -22.26
C ALA A 66 14.05 -3.65 -21.07
N MET A 67 12.75 -3.77 -20.79
CA MET A 67 12.24 -4.64 -19.73
C MET A 67 12.48 -6.12 -20.03
N THR A 68 12.36 -6.52 -21.30
CA THR A 68 12.71 -7.89 -21.70
C THR A 68 14.17 -8.22 -21.38
N GLY A 69 15.10 -7.28 -21.64
CA GLY A 69 16.51 -7.43 -21.27
C GLY A 69 16.72 -7.52 -19.76
N HIS A 70 15.99 -6.69 -18.99
CA HIS A 70 16.06 -6.71 -17.53
C HIS A 70 15.62 -8.07 -16.95
N PHE A 71 14.48 -8.60 -17.38
CA PHE A 71 14.00 -9.91 -16.93
C PHE A 71 14.89 -11.07 -17.41
N LYS A 72 15.44 -11.00 -18.65
CA LYS A 72 16.40 -12.01 -19.14
C LYS A 72 17.65 -12.09 -18.26
N LYS A 73 18.17 -10.94 -17.80
CA LYS A 73 19.31 -10.90 -16.88
C LYS A 73 19.01 -11.61 -15.56
N ALA A 74 17.79 -11.52 -15.08
CA ALA A 74 17.31 -12.17 -13.86
C ALA A 74 16.90 -13.65 -14.06
N GLY A 75 16.84 -14.14 -15.30
CA GLY A 75 16.28 -15.46 -15.61
C GLY A 75 14.79 -15.61 -15.28
N ALA A 76 14.05 -14.49 -15.21
CA ALA A 76 12.66 -14.44 -14.80
C ALA A 76 11.72 -14.11 -15.96
N ALA A 77 10.48 -14.59 -15.88
CA ALA A 77 9.42 -14.20 -16.81
C ALA A 77 9.07 -12.72 -16.64
N PRO A 78 8.58 -12.04 -17.68
CA PRO A 78 8.12 -10.66 -17.59
C PRO A 78 6.99 -10.49 -16.56
N MET A 79 7.10 -9.47 -15.71
CA MET A 79 6.14 -9.17 -14.65
C MET A 79 5.65 -7.73 -14.78
N ARG A 80 4.39 -7.51 -14.42
CA ARG A 80 3.75 -6.20 -14.55
C ARG A 80 4.16 -5.24 -13.45
N VAL A 81 4.26 -5.73 -12.23
CA VAL A 81 4.52 -4.92 -11.04
C VAL A 81 5.87 -5.26 -10.46
N LEU A 82 6.75 -4.26 -10.41
CA LEU A 82 8.05 -4.33 -9.78
C LEU A 82 8.07 -3.33 -8.62
N ARG A 83 8.57 -3.74 -7.45
CA ARG A 83 8.79 -2.88 -6.28
C ARG A 83 10.07 -3.26 -5.57
N GLU A 84 10.73 -2.26 -5.01
CA GLU A 84 11.90 -2.48 -4.18
C GLU A 84 11.51 -2.63 -2.71
N VAL A 85 12.11 -3.61 -2.06
CA VAL A 85 11.99 -3.86 -0.64
C VAL A 85 13.38 -3.78 -0.02
N ARG A 86 13.54 -2.98 1.01
CA ARG A 86 14.81 -2.90 1.75
C ARG A 86 15.05 -4.20 2.50
N LEU A 87 16.30 -4.64 2.48
CA LEU A 87 16.73 -5.81 3.21
C LEU A 87 17.01 -5.46 4.67
N GLU A 88 16.61 -6.35 5.57
CA GLU A 88 17.04 -6.30 6.96
C GLU A 88 18.32 -7.11 7.16
N PRO A 89 19.18 -6.72 8.12
CA PRO A 89 20.37 -7.49 8.45
C PRO A 89 19.97 -8.89 8.92
N SER A 90 20.33 -9.90 8.19
CA SER A 90 20.15 -11.31 8.56
C SER A 90 21.27 -12.16 7.96
N ALA A 91 21.42 -13.38 8.44
CA ALA A 91 22.42 -14.32 7.93
C ALA A 91 22.13 -14.83 6.51
N ASP A 92 20.85 -14.82 6.10
CA ASP A 92 20.42 -15.37 4.82
C ASP A 92 20.68 -14.41 3.67
N GLU A 93 21.36 -14.87 2.65
CA GLU A 93 21.57 -14.13 1.41
C GLU A 93 20.46 -14.41 0.41
N THR A 94 19.61 -13.42 0.16
CA THR A 94 18.60 -13.48 -0.90
C THR A 94 19.25 -13.44 -2.28
N LYS A 95 18.98 -14.45 -3.11
CA LYS A 95 19.53 -14.58 -4.46
C LYS A 95 18.55 -14.10 -5.53
N ILE A 96 19.10 -13.62 -6.66
CA ILE A 96 18.28 -13.30 -7.85
C ILE A 96 17.63 -14.59 -8.35
N GLY A 97 16.34 -14.53 -8.72
CA GLY A 97 15.53 -15.69 -9.13
C GLY A 97 14.86 -16.44 -7.98
N GLU A 98 15.16 -16.11 -6.72
CA GLU A 98 14.52 -16.71 -5.55
C GLU A 98 13.04 -16.33 -5.48
N ARG A 99 12.20 -17.29 -5.09
CA ARG A 99 10.76 -17.05 -4.86
C ARG A 99 10.51 -16.59 -3.44
N VAL A 100 9.66 -15.60 -3.32
CA VAL A 100 9.18 -15.05 -2.05
C VAL A 100 7.69 -15.34 -1.95
N LEU A 101 7.31 -16.16 -0.97
CA LEU A 101 5.95 -16.63 -0.75
C LEU A 101 5.38 -16.06 0.55
N VAL A 102 4.10 -16.34 0.79
CA VAL A 102 3.34 -15.85 1.96
C VAL A 102 3.79 -16.50 3.28
N ASP A 103 4.44 -17.64 3.25
CA ASP A 103 4.96 -18.41 4.39
C ASP A 103 5.91 -17.62 5.32
N ARG A 104 6.40 -16.48 4.84
CA ARG A 104 7.21 -15.54 5.64
C ARG A 104 6.43 -14.83 6.74
N PHE A 105 5.10 -14.85 6.67
CA PHE A 105 4.23 -14.27 7.68
C PHE A 105 3.59 -15.38 8.52
N ALA A 106 3.50 -15.15 9.83
CA ALA A 106 2.85 -16.07 10.74
C ALA A 106 1.54 -15.46 11.30
N PRO A 107 0.53 -16.29 11.61
CA PRO A 107 -0.64 -15.82 12.35
C PRO A 107 -0.23 -15.19 13.68
N GLY A 108 -0.87 -14.08 14.07
CA GLY A 108 -0.53 -13.31 15.26
C GLY A 108 0.56 -12.24 15.06
N GLU A 109 1.28 -12.25 13.95
CA GLU A 109 2.22 -11.17 13.62
C GLU A 109 1.50 -9.89 13.20
N PHE A 110 2.20 -8.75 13.32
CA PHE A 110 1.72 -7.45 12.84
C PHE A 110 2.38 -7.09 11.52
N VAL A 111 1.58 -6.55 10.61
CA VAL A 111 2.02 -6.12 9.28
C VAL A 111 1.59 -4.68 8.98
N ASP A 112 2.41 -4.00 8.19
CA ASP A 112 2.12 -2.68 7.62
C ASP A 112 1.78 -2.86 6.15
N VAL A 113 0.59 -2.41 5.73
CA VAL A 113 0.10 -2.56 4.37
C VAL A 113 0.01 -1.20 3.68
N THR A 114 0.82 -1.00 2.65
CA THR A 114 0.84 0.21 1.84
C THR A 114 0.12 -0.02 0.52
N GLY A 115 -0.77 0.88 0.18
CA GLY A 115 -1.50 0.85 -1.10
C GLY A 115 -1.93 2.24 -1.54
N VAL A 116 -2.50 2.31 -2.74
CA VAL A 116 -3.07 3.56 -3.26
C VAL A 116 -4.54 3.63 -2.86
N SER A 117 -4.93 4.69 -2.16
CA SER A 117 -6.29 4.91 -1.70
C SER A 117 -7.27 5.15 -2.86
N LYS A 118 -8.56 4.90 -2.65
CA LYS A 118 -9.60 5.21 -3.63
C LYS A 118 -9.61 6.70 -3.93
N GLY A 119 -9.59 7.06 -5.21
CA GLY A 119 -9.73 8.45 -5.65
C GLY A 119 -11.12 9.01 -5.34
N LYS A 120 -11.18 10.27 -4.94
CA LYS A 120 -12.43 11.00 -4.65
C LYS A 120 -12.54 12.27 -5.51
N GLY A 121 -11.66 12.43 -6.49
CA GLY A 121 -11.62 13.57 -7.41
C GLY A 121 -11.25 14.88 -6.71
N PHE A 122 -11.72 16.00 -7.26
CA PHE A 122 -11.60 17.31 -6.64
C PHE A 122 -12.68 17.46 -5.57
N ALA A 123 -12.27 17.74 -4.34
CA ALA A 123 -13.15 17.82 -3.18
C ALA A 123 -13.10 19.20 -2.53
N GLY A 124 -14.26 19.72 -2.17
CA GLY A 124 -14.41 20.98 -1.42
C GLY A 124 -13.92 20.86 0.04
N GLY A 125 -13.85 22.00 0.72
CA GLY A 125 -13.36 22.10 2.11
C GLY A 125 -14.12 21.22 3.10
N VAL A 126 -15.42 21.11 2.95
CA VAL A 126 -16.26 20.26 3.83
C VAL A 126 -15.87 18.79 3.72
N LYS A 127 -15.73 18.24 2.52
CA LYS A 127 -15.36 16.82 2.32
C LYS A 127 -13.89 16.54 2.61
N ARG A 128 -13.00 17.47 2.21
CA ARG A 128 -11.55 17.26 2.28
C ARG A 128 -10.96 17.53 3.67
N TRP A 129 -11.50 18.58 4.35
CA TRP A 129 -10.94 19.10 5.59
C TRP A 129 -11.95 19.14 6.75
N HIS A 130 -13.16 18.60 6.53
CA HIS A 130 -14.23 18.55 7.53
C HIS A 130 -14.67 19.93 8.02
N TYR A 131 -14.67 20.94 7.13
CA TYR A 131 -15.21 22.27 7.46
C TYR A 131 -16.68 22.17 7.82
N ARG A 132 -17.09 22.92 8.81
CA ARG A 132 -18.47 22.96 9.29
C ARG A 132 -19.44 23.52 8.23
N GLY A 133 -19.02 24.57 7.51
CA GLY A 133 -19.89 25.34 6.64
C GLY A 133 -20.77 26.31 7.43
N GLY A 134 -21.80 26.82 6.79
CA GLY A 134 -22.82 27.68 7.39
C GLY A 134 -24.14 26.95 7.61
N ASP A 135 -25.10 27.65 8.19
CA ASP A 135 -26.43 27.11 8.52
C ASP A 135 -27.21 26.70 7.28
N ALA A 136 -28.04 25.66 7.41
CA ALA A 136 -28.87 25.16 6.33
C ALA A 136 -30.20 25.92 6.21
N THR A 137 -30.65 26.59 7.27
CA THR A 137 -31.96 27.25 7.44
C THR A 137 -31.82 28.70 7.87
N HIS A 138 -32.91 29.33 8.26
CA HIS A 138 -32.97 30.74 8.73
C HIS A 138 -32.44 31.78 7.73
N GLY A 139 -32.68 31.55 6.42
CA GLY A 139 -32.29 32.50 5.36
C GLY A 139 -30.78 32.57 5.09
N SER A 140 -30.00 31.62 5.59
CA SER A 140 -28.57 31.59 5.29
C SER A 140 -28.31 31.46 3.80
N MET A 141 -27.40 32.31 3.27
CA MET A 141 -26.85 32.21 1.89
C MET A 141 -25.51 31.54 1.86
N PHE A 142 -24.99 31.15 3.03
CA PHE A 142 -23.65 30.54 3.21
C PHE A 142 -23.82 29.10 3.69
N HIS A 143 -23.61 28.13 2.83
CA HIS A 143 -23.84 26.72 3.17
C HIS A 143 -22.52 25.91 3.21
N ARG A 144 -21.83 25.80 2.08
CA ARG A 144 -20.65 24.94 1.95
C ARG A 144 -19.35 25.70 1.61
N ALA A 145 -19.38 27.01 1.64
CA ALA A 145 -18.22 27.84 1.36
C ALA A 145 -17.24 27.81 2.56
N PRO A 146 -15.94 28.02 2.34
CA PRO A 146 -14.92 27.96 3.41
C PRO A 146 -15.01 29.10 4.43
N GLY A 147 -15.66 30.21 4.10
CA GLY A 147 -15.65 31.44 4.89
C GLY A 147 -14.42 32.30 4.61
N GLY A 148 -13.81 32.81 5.66
CA GLY A 148 -12.58 33.60 5.52
C GLY A 148 -11.37 32.76 5.10
N ILE A 149 -10.49 33.34 4.31
CA ILE A 149 -9.25 32.68 3.85
C ILE A 149 -8.00 33.27 4.50
N GLY A 150 -8.17 34.25 5.37
CA GLY A 150 -7.12 34.95 6.12
C GLY A 150 -7.62 36.25 6.72
N ALA A 151 -6.74 36.93 7.45
CA ALA A 151 -6.98 38.31 7.93
C ALA A 151 -6.93 39.30 6.76
N SER A 152 -7.39 40.51 6.95
CA SER A 152 -7.52 41.54 5.93
C SER A 152 -6.14 42.07 5.41
N SER A 153 -5.90 43.37 5.63
CA SER A 153 -4.72 44.08 5.06
C SER A 153 -3.38 43.62 5.61
N PHE A 154 -3.33 43.00 6.77
CA PHE A 154 -2.14 42.29 7.25
C PHE A 154 -2.47 40.83 7.54
N PRO A 155 -1.70 39.86 6.99
CA PRO A 155 -0.43 39.95 6.25
C PRO A 155 -0.56 40.16 4.72
N SER A 156 -1.73 40.51 4.21
CA SER A 156 -2.03 40.70 2.76
C SER A 156 -1.74 39.49 1.89
N ARG A 157 -1.79 38.31 2.44
CA ARG A 157 -1.58 37.03 1.76
C ARG A 157 -2.30 35.89 2.44
N VAL A 158 -2.50 34.81 1.71
CA VAL A 158 -2.92 33.52 2.27
C VAL A 158 -1.68 32.76 2.70
N TRP A 159 -1.68 32.23 3.90
CA TRP A 159 -0.54 31.47 4.42
C TRP A 159 -0.36 30.15 3.68
N LYS A 160 0.91 29.67 3.62
CA LYS A 160 1.19 28.31 3.18
C LYS A 160 0.48 27.30 4.09
N ASN A 161 0.11 26.16 3.50
CA ASN A 161 -0.63 25.08 4.19
C ASN A 161 -2.07 25.43 4.58
N GLN A 162 -2.64 26.55 4.10
CA GLN A 162 -4.07 26.81 4.26
C GLN A 162 -4.89 25.69 3.61
N HIS A 163 -5.93 25.25 4.29
CA HIS A 163 -6.78 24.14 3.87
C HIS A 163 -7.77 24.59 2.79
N PHE A 164 -7.45 24.32 1.53
CA PHE A 164 -8.30 24.66 0.38
C PHE A 164 -8.88 23.40 -0.30
N PRO A 165 -9.93 23.56 -1.13
CA PRO A 165 -10.38 22.53 -2.04
C PRO A 165 -9.21 21.98 -2.88
N GLY A 166 -9.32 20.75 -3.32
CA GLY A 166 -8.31 20.13 -4.15
C GLY A 166 -8.49 18.64 -4.29
N HIS A 167 -7.50 17.99 -4.91
CA HIS A 167 -7.49 16.55 -5.11
C HIS A 167 -7.55 15.80 -3.78
N LEU A 168 -8.42 14.78 -3.70
CA LEU A 168 -8.57 13.90 -2.55
C LEU A 168 -8.53 12.44 -2.99
N GLY A 169 -7.84 11.62 -2.23
CA GLY A 169 -7.62 10.21 -2.55
C GLY A 169 -6.59 10.00 -3.67
N HIS A 170 -6.52 8.76 -4.18
CA HIS A 170 -5.51 8.30 -5.16
C HIS A 170 -4.07 8.65 -4.75
N VAL A 171 -3.79 8.50 -3.47
CA VAL A 171 -2.48 8.74 -2.85
C VAL A 171 -2.01 7.49 -2.13
N GLY A 172 -0.68 7.33 -1.99
CA GLY A 172 -0.09 6.26 -1.20
C GLY A 172 -0.45 6.42 0.28
N VAL A 173 -1.05 5.40 0.87
CA VAL A 173 -1.43 5.34 2.28
C VAL A 173 -0.94 4.03 2.87
N THR A 174 -0.43 4.06 4.08
CA THR A 174 -0.02 2.87 4.83
C THR A 174 -0.95 2.66 6.04
N ALA A 175 -1.63 1.52 6.06
CA ALA A 175 -2.30 1.03 7.27
C ALA A 175 -1.28 0.26 8.09
N LYS A 176 -1.01 0.73 9.31
CA LYS A 176 0.05 0.19 10.17
C LYS A 176 -0.51 -0.76 11.21
N ASN A 177 0.34 -1.71 11.63
CA ASN A 177 0.06 -2.62 12.75
C ASN A 177 -1.24 -3.40 12.57
N LEU A 178 -1.48 -3.96 11.39
CA LEU A 178 -2.59 -4.86 11.14
C LEU A 178 -2.22 -6.27 11.62
N LEU A 179 -3.07 -6.89 12.42
CA LEU A 179 -2.88 -8.25 12.91
C LEU A 179 -3.15 -9.26 11.79
N VAL A 180 -2.22 -10.18 11.57
CA VAL A 180 -2.42 -11.33 10.69
C VAL A 180 -3.30 -12.35 11.40
N VAL A 181 -4.46 -12.64 10.84
CA VAL A 181 -5.45 -13.58 11.41
C VAL A 181 -5.17 -14.98 10.92
N LYS A 182 -4.97 -15.15 9.61
CA LYS A 182 -4.72 -16.46 8.99
C LYS A 182 -3.79 -16.32 7.80
N VAL A 183 -2.96 -17.32 7.58
CA VAL A 183 -2.10 -17.48 6.40
C VAL A 183 -2.45 -18.80 5.74
N ASP A 184 -2.67 -18.77 4.44
CA ASP A 184 -2.87 -19.94 3.61
C ASP A 184 -1.74 -20.01 2.59
N ALA A 185 -0.85 -20.97 2.78
CA ALA A 185 0.34 -21.13 1.95
C ALA A 185 0.01 -21.72 0.57
N ASP A 186 -1.01 -22.56 0.47
CA ASP A 186 -1.35 -23.26 -0.78
C ASP A 186 -1.89 -22.28 -1.83
N GLU A 187 -2.76 -21.37 -1.41
CA GLU A 187 -3.36 -20.33 -2.27
C GLU A 187 -2.62 -18.98 -2.20
N ASN A 188 -1.56 -18.87 -1.40
CA ASN A 188 -0.85 -17.62 -1.11
C ASN A 188 -1.77 -16.51 -0.58
N LEU A 189 -2.72 -16.87 0.30
CA LEU A 189 -3.64 -15.91 0.90
C LEU A 189 -3.16 -15.45 2.27
N LEU A 190 -3.31 -14.16 2.50
CA LEU A 190 -3.05 -13.50 3.77
C LEU A 190 -4.32 -12.76 4.23
N LEU A 191 -4.85 -13.16 5.39
CA LEU A 191 -5.99 -12.51 6.02
C LEU A 191 -5.49 -11.59 7.14
N VAL A 192 -5.76 -10.29 7.03
CA VAL A 192 -5.43 -9.31 8.05
C VAL A 192 -6.69 -8.70 8.67
N ARG A 193 -6.65 -8.44 9.97
CA ARG A 193 -7.74 -7.81 10.70
C ARG A 193 -7.92 -6.35 10.25
N GLY A 194 -9.14 -6.00 9.84
CA GLY A 194 -9.50 -4.64 9.49
C GLY A 194 -9.38 -4.33 7.99
N ALA A 195 -9.31 -3.05 7.67
CA ALA A 195 -9.33 -2.55 6.30
C ALA A 195 -7.93 -2.19 5.80
N VAL A 196 -7.68 -2.44 4.50
CA VAL A 196 -6.46 -2.01 3.81
C VAL A 196 -6.79 -0.99 2.72
N PRO A 197 -5.83 -0.13 2.32
CA PRO A 197 -6.05 0.89 1.31
C PRO A 197 -6.44 0.31 -0.06
N GLY A 198 -7.17 1.08 -0.84
CA GLY A 198 -7.50 0.77 -2.23
C GLY A 198 -8.78 -0.04 -2.45
N PRO A 199 -9.23 -0.16 -3.71
CA PRO A 199 -10.32 -1.04 -4.14
C PRO A 199 -9.87 -2.50 -4.18
N SER A 200 -10.81 -3.43 -4.41
CA SER A 200 -10.47 -4.80 -4.80
C SER A 200 -9.70 -4.79 -6.13
N GLY A 201 -8.73 -5.68 -6.28
CA GLY A 201 -7.78 -5.70 -7.40
C GLY A 201 -6.63 -4.70 -7.28
N ALA A 202 -6.54 -3.89 -6.21
CA ALA A 202 -5.42 -2.97 -6.01
C ALA A 202 -4.15 -3.72 -5.57
N TYR A 203 -3.00 -3.29 -6.11
CA TYR A 203 -1.70 -3.77 -5.68
C TYR A 203 -1.33 -3.17 -4.32
N LEU A 204 -0.76 -4.00 -3.47
CA LEU A 204 -0.37 -3.69 -2.11
C LEU A 204 1.10 -4.05 -1.89
N MET A 205 1.77 -3.28 -1.02
CA MET A 205 3.05 -3.65 -0.44
C MET A 205 2.80 -4.03 1.02
N ILE A 206 3.16 -5.24 1.37
CA ILE A 206 2.97 -5.82 2.70
C ILE A 206 4.35 -5.95 3.34
N HIS A 207 4.56 -5.36 4.49
CA HIS A 207 5.80 -5.43 5.26
C HIS A 207 5.52 -5.93 6.67
N LYS A 208 6.48 -6.61 7.28
CA LYS A 208 6.42 -6.85 8.74
C LYS A 208 6.47 -5.50 9.46
N ALA A 209 5.65 -5.34 10.49
CA ALA A 209 5.60 -4.09 11.24
C ALA A 209 6.92 -3.85 11.99
N LYS A 210 7.45 -2.63 11.93
CA LYS A 210 8.70 -2.27 12.62
C LYS A 210 8.54 -2.17 14.15
N LYS A 211 7.33 -1.87 14.60
CA LYS A 211 6.97 -1.81 16.03
C LYS A 211 5.69 -2.63 16.20
N ALA A 212 5.85 -3.87 16.60
CA ALA A 212 4.75 -4.63 17.16
C ALA A 212 4.37 -4.00 18.52
N LYS A 213 3.07 -3.78 18.75
CA LYS A 213 2.56 -3.44 20.08
C LYS A 213 2.27 -4.71 20.84
#